data_902197a675a6fe4a6aaeb9492148f384
#
_entry.id   902197a675a6fe4a6aaeb9492148f384
#
_cell.length_a   1.000
_cell.length_b   1.000
_cell.length_c   1.000
_cell.angle_alpha   90.00
_cell.angle_beta   90.00
_cell.angle_gamma   90.00
#
_symmetry.space_group_name_H-M   'P 1'
#
loop_
_entity.id
_entity.type
_entity.pdbx_description
1 polymer ?
#
loop_
_entity_poly.entity_id
_entity_poly.type
_entity_poly.pdbx_seq_one_letter_code
_entity_poly.pdbx_strand_id
1 'polypeptide(L)'
;DAGSDQVLCNATEIILQGTKGSTGTWTETSANGATITPLSSSTARASITPGNTYTFQYAIAAAGSCPATTDTMIVSNSALPTTPNAGIDQDICLSAGNSITLNGNAITSGTGTWSKVSGPTGGTIASPNSNTTAVNGLTEGLYIFKWTASNGSCNNLSDVVRINAYEPPSAANAGLDQNACQLATQLDAQAPTRGIGTWTLTTDPSSGGIVIDSPNNPKSTLTIA
;
A
#
# COMPACT_ATOMS: atom_id res chain seq x y z
N ASP A 1 -41.84 -14.66 9.98
CA ASP A 1 -40.53 -13.98 10.15
C ASP A 1 -39.49 -14.70 9.31
N ALA A 2 -38.73 -13.96 8.49
CA ALA A 2 -37.64 -14.45 7.64
C ALA A 2 -36.28 -14.38 8.36
N GLY A 3 -36.24 -13.89 9.57
CA GLY A 3 -35.01 -13.63 10.32
C GLY A 3 -34.38 -12.24 10.02
N SER A 4 -33.27 -11.95 10.66
CA SER A 4 -32.57 -10.69 10.50
C SER A 4 -31.69 -10.66 9.26
N ASP A 5 -31.48 -9.45 8.72
CA ASP A 5 -30.52 -9.20 7.65
C ASP A 5 -29.12 -9.70 7.99
N GLN A 6 -28.40 -10.18 6.99
CA GLN A 6 -27.06 -10.74 7.16
C GLN A 6 -26.02 -10.06 6.25
N VAL A 7 -24.80 -9.95 6.78
CA VAL A 7 -23.65 -9.40 6.06
C VAL A 7 -22.56 -10.46 6.05
N LEU A 8 -22.22 -10.93 4.86
CA LEU A 8 -21.32 -12.05 4.63
C LEU A 8 -20.10 -11.61 3.81
N CYS A 9 -19.04 -12.40 3.91
CA CYS A 9 -17.83 -12.23 3.10
C CYS A 9 -17.56 -13.54 2.34
N ASN A 10 -17.55 -13.45 1.02
CA ASN A 10 -17.16 -14.52 0.11
C ASN A 10 -17.89 -15.85 0.35
N ALA A 11 -19.12 -15.78 0.83
CA ALA A 11 -19.92 -16.96 1.08
C ALA A 11 -20.46 -17.55 -0.24
N THR A 12 -20.50 -18.87 -0.33
CA THR A 12 -21.07 -19.60 -1.48
C THR A 12 -22.44 -20.20 -1.17
N GLU A 13 -22.81 -20.24 0.11
CA GLU A 13 -24.12 -20.72 0.58
C GLU A 13 -24.53 -20.03 1.88
N ILE A 14 -25.82 -20.07 2.16
CA ILE A 14 -26.42 -19.61 3.42
C ILE A 14 -27.61 -20.53 3.79
N ILE A 15 -27.86 -20.69 5.08
CA ILE A 15 -29.05 -21.32 5.60
C ILE A 15 -30.11 -20.26 5.91
N LEU A 16 -31.21 -20.33 5.22
CA LEU A 16 -32.40 -19.53 5.46
C LEU A 16 -33.27 -20.21 6.51
N GLN A 17 -33.70 -19.45 7.52
CA GLN A 17 -34.46 -20.00 8.63
C GLN A 17 -35.68 -19.12 8.91
N GLY A 18 -36.84 -19.56 8.46
CA GLY A 18 -38.14 -18.96 8.79
C GLY A 18 -38.63 -19.31 10.18
N THR A 19 -39.76 -18.75 10.57
CA THR A 19 -40.37 -18.96 11.88
C THR A 19 -40.49 -20.46 12.20
N LYS A 20 -39.90 -20.88 13.33
CA LYS A 20 -39.91 -22.28 13.78
C LYS A 20 -41.34 -22.81 13.99
N GLY A 21 -41.58 -24.00 13.43
CA GLY A 21 -42.89 -24.68 13.54
C GLY A 21 -43.94 -24.23 12.50
N SER A 22 -43.59 -23.27 11.63
CA SER A 22 -44.42 -22.89 10.48
C SER A 22 -44.07 -23.73 9.25
N THR A 23 -44.99 -23.81 8.30
CA THR A 23 -44.77 -24.37 6.96
C THR A 23 -44.83 -23.20 5.97
N GLY A 24 -43.73 -22.92 5.34
CA GLY A 24 -43.63 -21.81 4.38
C GLY A 24 -42.70 -22.12 3.23
N THR A 25 -42.61 -21.20 2.30
CA THR A 25 -41.79 -21.29 1.10
C THR A 25 -40.81 -20.12 1.04
N TRP A 26 -39.57 -20.44 0.73
CA TRP A 26 -38.54 -19.45 0.46
C TRP A 26 -38.44 -19.14 -1.03
N THR A 27 -38.35 -17.87 -1.38
CA THR A 27 -38.09 -17.38 -2.75
C THR A 27 -37.06 -16.27 -2.74
N GLU A 28 -36.24 -16.21 -3.77
CA GLU A 28 -35.37 -15.04 -4.01
C GLU A 28 -36.14 -14.03 -4.85
N THR A 29 -36.17 -12.77 -4.43
CA THR A 29 -36.90 -11.69 -5.11
C THR A 29 -35.98 -10.63 -5.75
N SER A 30 -34.68 -10.70 -5.50
CA SER A 30 -33.67 -9.76 -6.07
C SER A 30 -33.22 -10.12 -7.47
N ALA A 31 -33.54 -11.31 -7.98
CA ALA A 31 -33.13 -11.83 -9.30
C ALA A 31 -31.60 -11.92 -9.51
N ASN A 32 -30.84 -12.15 -8.44
CA ASN A 32 -29.38 -12.32 -8.48
C ASN A 32 -28.94 -13.79 -8.62
N GLY A 33 -29.88 -14.69 -8.90
CA GLY A 33 -29.65 -16.08 -9.32
C GLY A 33 -29.33 -17.03 -8.17
N ALA A 34 -29.82 -16.79 -6.96
CA ALA A 34 -29.69 -17.76 -5.88
C ALA A 34 -30.51 -19.02 -6.18
N THR A 35 -29.91 -20.18 -5.96
CA THR A 35 -30.64 -21.46 -6.01
C THR A 35 -31.03 -21.89 -4.62
N ILE A 36 -32.35 -22.06 -4.39
CA ILE A 36 -32.90 -22.41 -3.08
C ILE A 36 -33.29 -23.91 -3.04
N THR A 37 -32.75 -24.64 -2.08
CA THR A 37 -33.03 -26.03 -1.82
C THR A 37 -33.71 -26.18 -0.45
N PRO A 38 -34.97 -26.59 -0.37
CA PRO A 38 -35.63 -26.82 0.91
C PRO A 38 -34.92 -27.90 1.74
N LEU A 39 -34.80 -27.68 3.05
CA LEU A 39 -34.25 -28.61 4.02
C LEU A 39 -35.33 -29.12 4.99
N SER A 40 -36.29 -28.26 5.30
CA SER A 40 -37.46 -28.59 6.14
C SER A 40 -38.65 -27.70 5.77
N SER A 41 -39.72 -27.74 6.55
CA SER A 41 -40.92 -26.91 6.37
C SER A 41 -40.65 -25.40 6.53
N SER A 42 -39.55 -24.99 7.23
CA SER A 42 -39.22 -23.59 7.48
C SER A 42 -37.77 -23.23 7.17
N THR A 43 -36.93 -24.21 6.82
CA THR A 43 -35.51 -23.97 6.51
C THR A 43 -35.19 -24.33 5.07
N ALA A 44 -34.29 -23.58 4.47
CA ALA A 44 -33.73 -23.85 3.15
C ALA A 44 -32.25 -23.50 3.09
N ARG A 45 -31.53 -24.14 2.18
CA ARG A 45 -30.18 -23.74 1.77
C ARG A 45 -30.31 -22.90 0.50
N ALA A 46 -29.67 -21.74 0.48
CA ALA A 46 -29.52 -20.96 -0.72
C ALA A 46 -28.05 -20.97 -1.17
N SER A 47 -27.78 -21.30 -2.44
CA SER A 47 -26.50 -21.11 -3.08
C SER A 47 -26.42 -19.67 -3.56
N ILE A 48 -25.37 -18.95 -3.16
CA ILE A 48 -25.18 -17.53 -3.45
C ILE A 48 -23.79 -17.30 -4.03
N THR A 49 -23.60 -16.18 -4.71
CA THR A 49 -22.30 -15.77 -5.25
C THR A 49 -21.80 -14.52 -4.55
N PRO A 50 -20.47 -14.41 -4.31
CA PRO A 50 -19.87 -13.20 -3.74
C PRO A 50 -20.08 -11.97 -4.65
N GLY A 51 -20.17 -10.79 -4.03
CA GLY A 51 -20.35 -9.52 -4.71
C GLY A 51 -21.80 -9.11 -4.94
N ASN A 52 -22.77 -9.92 -4.52
CA ASN A 52 -24.19 -9.66 -4.69
C ASN A 52 -24.91 -9.42 -3.36
N THR A 53 -26.03 -8.70 -3.45
CA THR A 53 -27.00 -8.56 -2.36
C THR A 53 -28.28 -9.27 -2.77
N TYR A 54 -28.76 -10.15 -1.91
CA TYR A 54 -29.96 -10.96 -2.13
C TYR A 54 -31.08 -10.50 -1.21
N THR A 55 -32.31 -10.54 -1.72
CA THR A 55 -33.53 -10.41 -0.92
C THR A 55 -34.26 -11.74 -0.97
N PHE A 56 -34.37 -12.41 0.18
CA PHE A 56 -35.12 -13.64 0.34
C PHE A 56 -36.43 -13.34 1.02
N GLN A 57 -37.51 -13.90 0.49
CA GLN A 57 -38.86 -13.81 1.05
C GLN A 57 -39.27 -15.17 1.60
N TYR A 58 -39.78 -15.20 2.84
CA TYR A 58 -40.44 -16.32 3.43
C TYR A 58 -41.95 -16.08 3.39
N ALA A 59 -42.69 -16.98 2.74
CA ALA A 59 -44.13 -16.88 2.58
C ALA A 59 -44.81 -18.05 3.27
N ILE A 60 -45.82 -17.76 4.09
CA ILE A 60 -46.73 -18.74 4.67
C ILE A 60 -48.05 -18.62 3.94
N ALA A 61 -48.53 -19.72 3.35
CA ALA A 61 -49.75 -19.76 2.58
C ALA A 61 -51.00 -19.47 3.44
N ALA A 62 -52.05 -18.97 2.78
CA ALA A 62 -53.36 -18.79 3.40
C ALA A 62 -53.91 -20.12 3.99
N ALA A 63 -54.55 -20.05 5.14
CA ALA A 63 -55.19 -21.19 5.79
C ALA A 63 -56.65 -20.87 6.13
N GLY A 64 -57.57 -21.52 5.47
CA GLY A 64 -59.00 -21.26 5.63
C GLY A 64 -59.33 -19.80 5.21
N SER A 65 -59.88 -19.02 6.14
CA SER A 65 -60.19 -17.59 5.94
C SER A 65 -59.03 -16.64 6.29
N CYS A 66 -57.91 -17.17 6.83
CA CYS A 66 -56.73 -16.34 7.17
C CYS A 66 -55.87 -16.05 5.92
N PRO A 67 -55.48 -14.81 5.68
CA PRO A 67 -54.67 -14.46 4.53
C PRO A 67 -53.24 -15.03 4.63
N ALA A 68 -52.57 -15.16 3.50
CA ALA A 68 -51.15 -15.45 3.44
C ALA A 68 -50.34 -14.30 4.08
N THR A 69 -49.18 -14.64 4.66
CA THR A 69 -48.26 -13.67 5.24
C THR A 69 -46.87 -13.85 4.64
N THR A 70 -46.18 -12.76 4.47
CA THR A 70 -44.80 -12.78 3.95
C THR A 70 -43.90 -11.89 4.80
N ASP A 71 -42.62 -12.24 4.82
CA ASP A 71 -41.55 -11.44 5.42
C ASP A 71 -40.28 -11.60 4.60
N THR A 72 -39.35 -10.61 4.69
CA THR A 72 -38.15 -10.60 3.89
C THR A 72 -36.90 -10.40 4.74
N MET A 73 -35.77 -10.97 4.29
CA MET A 73 -34.44 -10.71 4.81
C MET A 73 -33.50 -10.33 3.67
N ILE A 74 -32.55 -9.44 3.96
CA ILE A 74 -31.50 -9.03 3.03
C ILE A 74 -30.19 -9.73 3.42
N VAL A 75 -29.51 -10.27 2.42
CA VAL A 75 -28.19 -10.89 2.57
C VAL A 75 -27.20 -10.14 1.68
N SER A 76 -26.32 -9.34 2.28
CA SER A 76 -25.24 -8.64 1.58
C SER A 76 -23.98 -9.50 1.63
N ASN A 77 -23.54 -10.01 0.47
CA ASN A 77 -22.39 -10.92 0.38
C ASN A 77 -21.24 -10.26 -0.40
N SER A 78 -20.31 -9.66 0.31
CA SER A 78 -19.14 -9.00 -0.29
C SER A 78 -18.19 -10.03 -0.91
N ALA A 79 -17.59 -9.72 -2.08
CA ALA A 79 -16.48 -10.49 -2.60
C ALA A 79 -15.19 -10.18 -1.84
N LEU A 80 -14.22 -11.10 -1.85
CA LEU A 80 -12.88 -10.79 -1.29
C LEU A 80 -12.29 -9.56 -1.98
N PRO A 81 -11.62 -8.68 -1.23
CA PRO A 81 -10.90 -7.56 -1.84
C PRO A 81 -9.75 -8.08 -2.71
N THR A 82 -9.43 -7.34 -3.76
CA THR A 82 -8.23 -7.59 -4.56
C THR A 82 -7.00 -7.62 -3.66
N THR A 83 -6.10 -8.60 -3.83
CA THR A 83 -4.84 -8.64 -3.11
C THR A 83 -4.01 -7.39 -3.44
N PRO A 84 -3.70 -6.54 -2.46
CA PRO A 84 -2.91 -5.34 -2.71
C PRO A 84 -1.44 -5.67 -2.94
N ASN A 85 -0.79 -4.83 -3.74
CA ASN A 85 0.65 -4.79 -3.94
C ASN A 85 1.07 -3.31 -3.90
N ALA A 86 1.90 -2.94 -2.95
CA ALA A 86 2.34 -1.56 -2.73
C ALA A 86 3.50 -1.14 -3.66
N GLY A 87 3.99 -2.05 -4.51
CA GLY A 87 5.16 -1.84 -5.35
C GLY A 87 6.47 -2.22 -4.65
N ILE A 88 7.59 -1.88 -5.29
CA ILE A 88 8.94 -2.21 -4.81
C ILE A 88 9.47 -1.14 -3.85
N ASP A 89 10.28 -1.56 -2.88
CA ASP A 89 11.02 -0.67 -1.99
C ASP A 89 11.98 0.22 -2.80
N GLN A 90 12.20 1.45 -2.36
CA GLN A 90 12.99 2.45 -3.09
C GLN A 90 14.01 3.13 -2.18
N ASP A 91 15.21 3.34 -2.72
CA ASP A 91 16.23 4.21 -2.17
C ASP A 91 16.29 5.48 -3.03
N ILE A 92 16.07 6.64 -2.43
CA ILE A 92 15.99 7.91 -3.15
C ILE A 92 16.98 8.93 -2.58
N CYS A 93 17.56 9.73 -3.46
CA CYS A 93 18.29 10.93 -3.07
C CYS A 93 17.34 12.13 -3.12
N LEU A 94 17.20 12.84 -2.02
CA LEU A 94 16.37 14.04 -1.93
C LEU A 94 16.93 15.15 -2.83
N SER A 95 16.05 15.71 -3.65
CA SER A 95 16.36 16.83 -4.55
C SER A 95 15.31 17.92 -4.39
N ALA A 96 15.41 18.98 -5.17
CA ALA A 96 14.40 20.05 -5.17
C ALA A 96 12.99 19.46 -5.40
N GLY A 97 12.10 19.67 -4.42
CA GLY A 97 10.74 19.15 -4.43
C GLY A 97 10.48 17.95 -3.51
N ASN A 98 11.50 17.21 -3.09
CA ASN A 98 11.43 16.12 -2.10
C ASN A 98 10.16 15.28 -2.21
N SER A 99 9.87 14.77 -3.41
CA SER A 99 8.66 14.01 -3.71
C SER A 99 8.98 12.73 -4.47
N ILE A 100 8.13 11.72 -4.28
CA ILE A 100 8.14 10.45 -5.00
C ILE A 100 6.74 10.09 -5.46
N THR A 101 6.66 9.07 -6.31
CA THR A 101 5.38 8.45 -6.69
C THR A 101 5.27 7.06 -6.08
N LEU A 102 4.19 6.80 -5.34
CA LEU A 102 3.78 5.46 -4.96
C LEU A 102 2.98 4.83 -6.10
N ASN A 103 3.25 3.56 -6.40
CA ASN A 103 2.62 2.80 -7.48
C ASN A 103 2.06 1.48 -6.93
N GLY A 104 0.87 1.53 -6.34
CA GLY A 104 0.14 0.33 -5.99
C GLY A 104 -0.57 -0.28 -7.19
N ASN A 105 -0.95 -1.55 -7.10
CA ASN A 105 -1.80 -2.16 -8.12
C ASN A 105 -3.23 -1.59 -8.08
N ALA A 106 -3.94 -1.70 -9.19
CA ALA A 106 -5.36 -1.40 -9.23
C ALA A 106 -6.16 -2.39 -8.35
N ILE A 107 -7.11 -1.88 -7.56
CA ILE A 107 -8.06 -2.68 -6.80
C ILE A 107 -9.34 -2.82 -7.62
N THR A 108 -9.60 -4.02 -8.15
CA THR A 108 -10.75 -4.32 -9.00
C THR A 108 -11.95 -4.85 -8.21
N SER A 109 -11.70 -5.35 -7.00
CA SER A 109 -12.75 -5.77 -6.04
C SER A 109 -12.53 -5.00 -4.74
N GLY A 110 -13.43 -4.07 -4.42
CA GLY A 110 -13.33 -3.18 -3.27
C GLY A 110 -12.70 -1.82 -3.58
N THR A 111 -12.14 -1.20 -2.55
CA THR A 111 -11.49 0.12 -2.61
C THR A 111 -10.08 0.04 -2.06
N GLY A 112 -9.16 0.80 -2.65
CA GLY A 112 -7.78 0.92 -2.20
C GLY A 112 -7.53 2.24 -1.46
N THR A 113 -6.68 2.19 -0.43
CA THR A 113 -6.30 3.39 0.33
C THR A 113 -4.86 3.31 0.80
N TRP A 114 -4.08 4.35 0.48
CA TRP A 114 -2.74 4.56 1.00
C TRP A 114 -2.78 5.18 2.40
N SER A 115 -1.88 4.73 3.25
CA SER A 115 -1.62 5.35 4.54
C SER A 115 -0.13 5.34 4.85
N LYS A 116 0.36 6.35 5.56
CA LYS A 116 1.70 6.36 6.15
C LYS A 116 1.67 5.56 7.45
N VAL A 117 2.50 4.54 7.55
CA VAL A 117 2.61 3.70 8.75
C VAL A 117 3.64 4.29 9.72
N SER A 118 4.81 4.70 9.19
CA SER A 118 5.90 5.27 9.97
C SER A 118 6.80 6.15 9.11
N GLY A 119 7.67 6.89 9.76
CA GLY A 119 8.68 7.73 9.12
C GLY A 119 8.76 9.12 9.73
N PRO A 120 9.76 9.92 9.33
CA PRO A 120 9.95 11.31 9.78
C PRO A 120 8.71 12.19 9.53
N THR A 121 8.70 13.39 10.08
CA THR A 121 7.73 14.43 9.75
C THR A 121 7.74 14.71 8.23
N GLY A 122 6.56 15.01 7.65
CA GLY A 122 6.39 15.09 6.19
C GLY A 122 5.97 13.75 5.58
N GLY A 123 6.22 13.57 4.29
CA GLY A 123 5.73 12.40 3.55
C GLY A 123 4.22 12.40 3.43
N THR A 124 3.63 13.52 2.96
CA THR A 124 2.20 13.70 2.79
C THR A 124 1.73 13.06 1.48
N ILE A 125 0.76 12.17 1.56
CA ILE A 125 0.15 11.50 0.40
C ILE A 125 -0.86 12.45 -0.24
N ALA A 126 -0.70 12.73 -1.53
CA ALA A 126 -1.53 13.71 -2.25
C ALA A 126 -2.96 13.19 -2.52
N SER A 127 -3.08 11.94 -2.93
CA SER A 127 -4.36 11.30 -3.29
C SER A 127 -4.42 9.90 -2.71
N PRO A 128 -4.85 9.74 -1.44
CA PRO A 128 -4.76 8.44 -0.75
C PRO A 128 -5.54 7.30 -1.41
N ASN A 129 -6.62 7.62 -2.13
CA ASN A 129 -7.48 6.61 -2.76
C ASN A 129 -7.08 6.27 -4.20
N SER A 130 -6.03 6.91 -4.73
CA SER A 130 -5.48 6.57 -6.04
C SER A 130 -4.37 5.54 -5.89
N ASN A 131 -4.39 4.47 -6.68
CA ASN A 131 -3.33 3.47 -6.66
C ASN A 131 -1.95 4.08 -7.03
N THR A 132 -1.93 5.09 -7.89
CA THR A 132 -0.75 5.89 -8.19
C THR A 132 -0.93 7.28 -7.58
N THR A 133 -0.01 7.69 -6.71
CA THR A 133 -0.10 8.98 -6.00
C THR A 133 1.27 9.55 -5.66
N ALA A 134 1.38 10.87 -5.63
CA ALA A 134 2.57 11.55 -5.15
C ALA A 134 2.62 11.55 -3.61
N VAL A 135 3.83 11.44 -3.07
CA VAL A 135 4.15 11.73 -1.68
C VAL A 135 5.09 12.94 -1.66
N ASN A 136 4.72 13.97 -0.94
CA ASN A 136 5.41 15.25 -0.92
C ASN A 136 6.04 15.55 0.45
N GLY A 137 7.07 16.39 0.45
CA GLY A 137 7.70 16.90 1.67
C GLY A 137 8.46 15.82 2.43
N LEU A 138 9.15 14.93 1.72
CA LEU A 138 10.04 13.95 2.31
C LEU A 138 11.27 14.65 2.92
N THR A 139 11.71 14.15 4.07
CA THR A 139 12.98 14.48 4.72
C THR A 139 13.80 13.21 4.85
N GLU A 140 15.06 13.32 5.22
CA GLU A 140 15.94 12.16 5.41
C GLU A 140 15.36 11.15 6.40
N GLY A 141 15.38 9.87 6.03
CA GLY A 141 14.97 8.73 6.85
C GLY A 141 14.13 7.70 6.13
N LEU A 142 13.76 6.66 6.88
CA LEU A 142 12.95 5.55 6.38
C LEU A 142 11.47 5.86 6.57
N TYR A 143 10.71 5.81 5.48
CA TYR A 143 9.26 5.86 5.44
C TYR A 143 8.69 4.48 5.11
N ILE A 144 7.57 4.15 5.75
CA ILE A 144 6.77 2.96 5.41
C ILE A 144 5.37 3.42 5.05
N PHE A 145 4.97 3.15 3.81
CA PHE A 145 3.61 3.37 3.32
C PHE A 145 2.91 2.03 3.15
N LYS A 146 1.60 2.02 3.37
CA LYS A 146 0.76 0.83 3.29
C LYS A 146 -0.36 1.06 2.28
N TRP A 147 -0.50 0.14 1.33
CA TRP A 147 -1.64 0.04 0.41
C TRP A 147 -2.63 -0.96 0.98
N THR A 148 -3.84 -0.53 1.29
CA THR A 148 -4.89 -1.35 1.90
C THR A 148 -6.04 -1.50 0.93
N ALA A 149 -6.49 -2.74 0.70
CA ALA A 149 -7.71 -3.05 -0.03
C ALA A 149 -8.81 -3.46 0.96
N SER A 150 -10.01 -2.90 0.82
CA SER A 150 -11.18 -3.21 1.63
C SER A 150 -12.40 -3.43 0.74
N ASN A 151 -13.25 -4.38 1.11
CA ASN A 151 -14.51 -4.62 0.40
C ASN A 151 -15.60 -5.11 1.36
N GLY A 152 -16.50 -4.19 1.72
CA GLY A 152 -17.66 -4.46 2.55
C GLY A 152 -17.30 -5.13 3.88
N SER A 153 -17.89 -6.31 4.14
CA SER A 153 -17.70 -7.07 5.37
C SER A 153 -16.45 -7.94 5.39
N CYS A 154 -15.71 -8.01 4.28
CA CYS A 154 -14.49 -8.81 4.21
C CYS A 154 -13.35 -8.16 4.99
N ASN A 155 -12.45 -8.98 5.53
CA ASN A 155 -11.24 -8.49 6.17
C ASN A 155 -10.39 -7.70 5.17
N ASN A 156 -9.85 -6.58 5.62
CA ASN A 156 -8.94 -5.79 4.82
C ASN A 156 -7.64 -6.55 4.57
N LEU A 157 -7.14 -6.46 3.35
CA LEU A 157 -5.80 -6.93 2.97
C LEU A 157 -4.88 -5.73 2.82
N SER A 158 -3.58 -5.90 3.06
CA SER A 158 -2.64 -4.79 2.89
C SER A 158 -1.25 -5.29 2.52
N ASP A 159 -0.51 -4.44 1.82
CA ASP A 159 0.90 -4.57 1.53
C ASP A 159 1.62 -3.26 1.84
N VAL A 160 2.94 -3.32 2.04
CA VAL A 160 3.75 -2.16 2.42
C VAL A 160 4.91 -1.96 1.46
N VAL A 161 5.29 -0.69 1.27
CA VAL A 161 6.49 -0.28 0.55
C VAL A 161 7.35 0.57 1.47
N ARG A 162 8.68 0.36 1.40
CA ARG A 162 9.70 1.12 2.14
C ARG A 162 10.39 2.11 1.23
N ILE A 163 10.53 3.33 1.69
CA ILE A 163 11.23 4.40 0.99
C ILE A 163 12.35 4.90 1.91
N ASN A 164 13.60 4.63 1.54
CA ASN A 164 14.76 5.23 2.21
C ASN A 164 15.11 6.54 1.51
N ALA A 165 14.91 7.63 2.19
CA ALA A 165 15.21 8.96 1.68
C ALA A 165 16.55 9.45 2.26
N TYR A 166 17.49 9.78 1.39
CA TYR A 166 18.83 10.27 1.72
C TYR A 166 19.00 11.70 1.25
N GLU A 167 19.60 12.54 2.07
CA GLU A 167 20.04 13.83 1.60
C GLU A 167 21.30 13.72 0.73
N PRO A 168 21.46 14.59 -0.28
CA PRO A 168 22.65 14.61 -1.11
C PRO A 168 23.91 14.90 -0.28
N PRO A 169 25.09 14.46 -0.72
CA PRO A 169 26.34 14.86 -0.12
C PRO A 169 26.50 16.38 -0.23
N SER A 170 27.26 16.96 0.69
CA SER A 170 27.63 18.38 0.62
C SER A 170 28.48 18.68 -0.64
N ALA A 171 28.35 19.90 -1.15
CA ALA A 171 29.16 20.30 -2.30
C ALA A 171 30.68 20.14 -2.01
N ALA A 172 31.39 19.54 -2.95
CA ALA A 172 32.85 19.43 -2.86
C ALA A 172 33.51 20.78 -3.01
N ASN A 173 34.53 21.06 -2.18
CA ASN A 173 35.35 22.24 -2.26
C ASN A 173 36.80 21.81 -2.06
N ALA A 174 37.61 21.86 -3.12
CA ALA A 174 39.01 21.45 -3.13
C ALA A 174 39.95 22.50 -2.54
N GLY A 175 39.42 23.66 -2.18
CA GLY A 175 40.25 24.82 -1.77
C GLY A 175 40.77 25.65 -2.96
N LEU A 176 41.77 26.49 -2.70
CA LEU A 176 42.37 27.33 -3.73
C LEU A 176 43.45 26.58 -4.51
N ASP A 177 43.66 26.95 -5.78
CA ASP A 177 44.76 26.44 -6.58
C ASP A 177 46.10 26.77 -5.91
N GLN A 178 47.02 25.82 -5.93
CA GLN A 178 48.32 25.94 -5.29
C GLN A 178 49.44 25.81 -6.32
N ASN A 179 50.48 26.66 -6.18
CA ASN A 179 51.72 26.53 -6.90
C ASN A 179 52.81 26.04 -5.92
N ALA A 180 53.14 24.74 -6.01
CA ALA A 180 54.17 24.17 -5.13
C ALA A 180 55.53 24.19 -5.79
N CYS A 181 56.51 24.74 -5.06
CA CYS A 181 57.93 24.69 -5.43
C CYS A 181 58.74 23.65 -4.67
N GLN A 182 58.05 22.82 -3.87
CA GLN A 182 58.61 21.77 -3.03
C GLN A 182 58.12 20.38 -3.48
N LEU A 183 58.87 19.33 -3.12
CA LEU A 183 58.52 17.94 -3.43
C LEU A 183 57.30 17.42 -2.64
N ALA A 184 56.84 18.17 -1.66
CA ALA A 184 55.61 17.86 -0.91
C ALA A 184 54.80 19.14 -0.66
N THR A 185 53.48 19.06 -0.78
CA THR A 185 52.54 20.11 -0.40
C THR A 185 51.31 19.56 0.27
N GLN A 186 50.69 20.33 1.16
CA GLN A 186 49.44 19.93 1.78
C GLN A 186 48.26 20.44 0.98
N LEU A 187 47.36 19.53 0.63
CA LEU A 187 46.07 19.87 0.05
C LEU A 187 45.16 20.48 1.14
N ASP A 188 44.21 21.35 0.76
CA ASP A 188 43.41 22.11 1.72
C ASP A 188 41.92 22.14 1.32
N ALA A 189 41.35 20.96 1.12
CA ALA A 189 39.89 20.86 0.90
C ALA A 189 39.10 21.17 2.16
N GLN A 190 37.91 21.68 1.96
CA GLN A 190 36.92 21.76 3.03
C GLN A 190 36.39 20.37 3.34
N ALA A 191 36.41 19.98 4.62
CA ALA A 191 35.82 18.72 5.05
C ALA A 191 34.32 18.72 4.71
N PRO A 192 33.79 17.66 4.07
CA PRO A 192 32.37 17.57 3.78
C PRO A 192 31.59 17.49 5.09
N THR A 193 30.45 18.18 5.16
CA THR A 193 29.50 18.07 6.29
C THR A 193 28.61 16.83 6.15
N ARG A 194 28.55 16.28 4.93
CA ARG A 194 27.79 15.08 4.60
C ARG A 194 28.48 14.32 3.46
N GLY A 195 28.60 12.99 3.62
CA GLY A 195 29.34 12.13 2.68
C GLY A 195 30.82 12.03 2.99
N ILE A 196 31.57 11.44 2.09
CA ILE A 196 33.02 11.24 2.17
C ILE A 196 33.64 11.90 0.97
N GLY A 197 34.63 12.79 1.21
CA GLY A 197 35.47 13.38 0.16
C GLY A 197 36.60 12.42 -0.19
N THR A 198 36.98 12.40 -1.46
CA THR A 198 38.13 11.62 -1.94
C THR A 198 38.95 12.44 -2.95
N TRP A 199 40.21 12.56 -2.70
CA TRP A 199 41.16 13.12 -3.66
C TRP A 199 41.50 12.08 -4.72
N THR A 200 41.48 12.51 -5.97
CA THR A 200 41.94 11.71 -7.12
C THR A 200 42.85 12.55 -8.01
N LEU A 201 43.94 11.97 -8.45
CA LEU A 201 44.83 12.60 -9.44
C LEU A 201 44.17 12.45 -10.82
N THR A 202 43.85 13.58 -11.47
CA THR A 202 43.23 13.61 -12.79
C THR A 202 44.24 13.68 -13.94
N THR A 203 45.38 14.31 -13.70
CA THR A 203 46.46 14.44 -14.67
C THR A 203 47.79 14.40 -13.94
N ASP A 204 48.70 13.54 -14.37
CA ASP A 204 50.08 13.47 -13.85
C ASP A 204 51.09 13.85 -14.95
N PRO A 205 51.59 15.08 -14.95
CA PRO A 205 52.62 15.50 -15.93
C PRO A 205 53.98 14.85 -15.68
N SER A 206 54.20 14.23 -14.49
CA SER A 206 55.49 13.62 -14.09
C SER A 206 55.59 12.13 -14.39
N SER A 207 54.61 11.55 -15.12
CA SER A 207 54.60 10.13 -15.52
C SER A 207 54.61 9.12 -14.37
N GLY A 208 53.92 9.44 -13.27
CA GLY A 208 53.67 8.48 -12.17
C GLY A 208 54.40 8.77 -10.87
N GLY A 209 54.99 9.95 -10.75
CA GLY A 209 55.71 10.39 -9.56
C GLY A 209 54.86 11.10 -8.50
N ILE A 210 53.56 11.28 -8.69
CA ILE A 210 52.70 11.99 -7.73
C ILE A 210 51.91 11.01 -6.88
N VAL A 211 52.03 11.13 -5.56
CA VAL A 211 51.34 10.28 -4.58
C VAL A 211 50.49 11.17 -3.66
N ILE A 212 49.26 10.75 -3.41
CA ILE A 212 48.37 11.32 -2.40
C ILE A 212 48.37 10.38 -1.20
N ASP A 213 48.90 10.78 -0.05
CA ASP A 213 49.17 9.91 1.09
C ASP A 213 47.86 9.33 1.70
N SER A 214 46.88 10.18 1.85
CA SER A 214 45.61 9.86 2.50
C SER A 214 44.42 10.39 1.69
N PRO A 215 43.97 9.68 0.64
CA PRO A 215 42.99 10.24 -0.32
C PRO A 215 41.70 10.74 0.29
N ASN A 216 41.25 10.16 1.43
CA ASN A 216 40.03 10.58 2.10
C ASN A 216 40.23 11.67 3.15
N ASN A 217 41.45 12.12 3.37
CA ASN A 217 41.72 13.24 4.25
C ASN A 217 41.65 14.56 3.47
N PRO A 218 40.77 15.52 3.86
CA PRO A 218 40.67 16.82 3.20
C PRO A 218 42.00 17.57 3.13
N LYS A 219 42.86 17.35 4.13
CA LYS A 219 44.18 17.94 4.26
C LYS A 219 45.31 16.92 4.02
N SER A 220 45.16 16.11 2.97
CA SER A 220 46.19 15.13 2.61
C SER A 220 47.45 15.78 2.11
N THR A 221 48.59 15.07 2.30
CA THR A 221 49.85 15.47 1.68
C THR A 221 49.93 14.91 0.26
N LEU A 222 50.31 15.73 -0.67
CA LEU A 222 50.70 15.36 -2.03
C LEU A 222 52.23 15.38 -2.10
N THR A 223 52.82 14.22 -2.50
CA THR A 223 54.26 14.04 -2.61
C THR A 223 54.64 13.81 -4.08
N ILE A 224 55.71 14.44 -4.54
CA ILE A 224 56.29 14.27 -5.89
C ILE A 224 57.59 13.48 -5.73
N ALA A 225 57.66 12.28 -6.36
CA ALA A 225 58.81 11.40 -6.31
C ALA A 225 59.87 11.74 -7.36
#